data_3070d0168819f430ee71d94227681d2f
#
_entry.id   3070d0168819f430ee71d94227681d2f
#
_cell.length_a   1.000
_cell.length_b   1.000
_cell.length_c   1.000
_cell.angle_alpha   90.00
_cell.angle_beta   90.00
_cell.angle_gamma   90.00
#
_symmetry.space_group_name_H-M   'P 1'
#
loop_
_entity.id
_entity.type
_entity.pdbx_description
1 polymer ?
#
loop_
_entity_poly.entity_id
_entity_poly.type
_entity_poly.pdbx_seq_one_letter_code
_entity_poly.pdbx_strand_id
1 'polypeptide(L)'
;MRIEQIKQIVKQYQNGTSAPLGVAFKDLKTGTTVLAHADEPFPTASAYKIYILAELYRKAYAGECSLNDRYPLTDAVKSIGSGVLEQLDAGLNLTLNDYATLMMIISDNTATDFLFNFLGRENIKHNVIDYLGLSQTKCDWGCNKLIDVYYGMNGRNFQQLWEDNGGRSPSYHNSKWYQCITDENNQTAPCEAMKMLELLYRGKWVNREASEGMLNIMKQCQTNSRIPHLLPPGIVVAHKTGSLDK
;
A
#
# COMPACT_ATOMS: atom_id res chain seq x y z
N MET A 1 -0.44 6.66 26.40
CA MET A 1 -1.47 7.63 25.97
C MET A 1 -2.83 7.06 26.36
N ARG A 2 -3.71 7.88 26.96
CA ARG A 2 -5.05 7.39 27.37
C ARG A 2 -5.96 7.37 26.13
N ILE A 3 -6.81 6.38 26.00
CA ILE A 3 -7.77 6.22 24.89
C ILE A 3 -8.61 7.50 24.68
N GLU A 4 -9.03 8.14 25.75
CA GLU A 4 -9.81 9.39 25.68
C GLU A 4 -9.03 10.54 25.00
N GLN A 5 -7.71 10.58 25.18
CA GLN A 5 -6.88 11.55 24.46
C GLN A 5 -6.84 11.28 22.95
N ILE A 6 -6.78 10.00 22.55
CA ILE A 6 -6.84 9.63 21.13
C ILE A 6 -8.19 10.04 20.54
N LYS A 7 -9.30 9.74 21.22
CA LYS A 7 -10.64 10.15 20.79
C LYS A 7 -10.76 11.67 20.61
N GLN A 8 -10.23 12.44 21.59
CA GLN A 8 -10.23 13.89 21.52
C GLN A 8 -9.42 14.41 20.33
N ILE A 9 -8.24 13.86 20.08
CA ILE A 9 -7.39 14.22 18.94
C ILE A 9 -8.13 13.94 17.63
N VAL A 10 -8.69 12.74 17.45
CA VAL A 10 -9.44 12.36 16.25
C VAL A 10 -10.60 13.34 16.02
N LYS A 11 -11.39 13.64 17.06
CA LYS A 11 -12.51 14.59 16.97
C LYS A 11 -12.05 16.02 16.62
N GLN A 12 -10.93 16.46 17.20
CA GLN A 12 -10.36 17.77 16.90
C GLN A 12 -9.96 17.89 15.43
N TYR A 13 -9.31 16.86 14.86
CA TYR A 13 -8.93 16.86 13.44
C TYR A 13 -10.14 16.78 12.53
N GLN A 14 -11.14 15.97 12.86
CA GLN A 14 -12.39 15.91 12.07
C GLN A 14 -13.11 17.27 12.00
N ASN A 15 -13.10 18.04 13.08
CA ASN A 15 -13.73 19.37 13.14
C ASN A 15 -12.87 20.47 12.51
N GLY A 16 -11.55 20.25 12.40
CA GLY A 16 -10.59 21.25 11.91
C GLY A 16 -10.25 21.16 10.43
N THR A 17 -10.79 20.17 9.71
CA THR A 17 -10.51 19.97 8.28
C THR A 17 -11.80 19.72 7.50
N SER A 18 -11.84 20.22 6.26
CA SER A 18 -12.92 19.89 5.31
C SER A 18 -12.71 18.54 4.63
N ALA A 19 -11.53 17.94 4.75
CA ALA A 19 -11.23 16.65 4.18
C ALA A 19 -11.72 15.52 5.10
N PRO A 20 -12.32 14.43 4.56
CA PRO A 20 -12.74 13.30 5.37
C PRO A 20 -11.52 12.61 6.01
N LEU A 21 -11.62 12.30 7.31
CA LEU A 21 -10.59 11.60 8.08
C LEU A 21 -11.11 10.24 8.50
N GLY A 22 -10.58 9.18 7.87
CA GLY A 22 -10.83 7.79 8.28
C GLY A 22 -9.79 7.31 9.28
N VAL A 23 -10.23 6.78 10.42
CA VAL A 23 -9.35 6.24 11.47
C VAL A 23 -9.90 4.94 12.02
N ALA A 24 -9.03 3.93 12.13
CA ALA A 24 -9.25 2.76 12.96
C ALA A 24 -8.00 2.54 13.82
N PHE A 25 -8.14 2.70 15.11
CA PHE A 25 -7.11 2.44 16.11
C PHE A 25 -7.58 1.34 17.05
N LYS A 26 -6.65 0.43 17.39
CA LYS A 26 -6.90 -0.64 18.37
C LYS A 26 -5.71 -0.81 19.30
N ASP A 27 -5.95 -0.71 20.57
CA ASP A 27 -5.00 -1.18 21.58
C ASP A 27 -5.11 -2.71 21.68
N LEU A 28 -4.09 -3.42 21.24
CA LEU A 28 -4.10 -4.88 21.17
C LEU A 28 -3.96 -5.58 22.53
N LYS A 29 -3.60 -4.84 23.60
CA LYS A 29 -3.57 -5.35 24.96
C LYS A 29 -4.96 -5.34 25.60
N THR A 30 -5.68 -4.23 25.45
CA THR A 30 -6.99 -4.04 26.07
C THR A 30 -8.16 -4.39 25.16
N GLY A 31 -7.93 -4.49 23.84
CA GLY A 31 -8.97 -4.62 22.83
C GLY A 31 -9.73 -3.32 22.54
N THR A 32 -9.40 -2.22 23.21
CA THR A 32 -10.12 -0.95 23.05
C THR A 32 -9.86 -0.35 21.69
N THR A 33 -10.91 0.16 21.05
CA THR A 33 -10.85 0.77 19.70
C THR A 33 -11.25 2.25 19.73
N VAL A 34 -10.69 3.01 18.77
CA VAL A 34 -11.15 4.35 18.40
C VAL A 34 -11.38 4.34 16.89
N LEU A 35 -12.60 4.64 16.49
CA LEU A 35 -13.07 4.54 15.11
C LEU A 35 -13.66 5.88 14.67
N ALA A 36 -13.34 6.31 13.44
CA ALA A 36 -13.93 7.45 12.78
C ALA A 36 -14.00 7.17 11.29
N HIS A 37 -15.15 7.25 10.65
CA HIS A 37 -15.37 6.86 9.26
C HIS A 37 -14.66 5.54 8.90
N ALA A 38 -14.68 4.59 9.86
CA ALA A 38 -13.81 3.42 9.81
C ALA A 38 -14.28 2.37 8.81
N ASP A 39 -15.56 2.38 8.45
CA ASP A 39 -16.19 1.48 7.49
C ASP A 39 -16.35 2.10 6.10
N GLU A 40 -15.96 3.37 5.95
CA GLU A 40 -15.98 4.06 4.67
C GLU A 40 -14.72 3.77 3.88
N PRO A 41 -14.80 3.52 2.56
CA PRO A 41 -13.63 3.27 1.73
C PRO A 41 -12.87 4.56 1.43
N PHE A 42 -11.55 4.48 1.48
CA PHE A 42 -10.63 5.54 1.11
C PHE A 42 -9.63 5.03 0.07
N PRO A 43 -9.18 5.88 -0.88
CA PRO A 43 -8.08 5.54 -1.77
C PRO A 43 -6.84 5.19 -0.97
N THR A 44 -6.21 4.06 -1.30
CA THR A 44 -5.06 3.59 -0.53
C THR A 44 -3.76 4.21 -0.95
N ALA A 45 -3.68 4.80 -2.16
CA ALA A 45 -2.38 5.04 -2.78
C ALA A 45 -1.50 3.78 -2.60
N SER A 46 -0.25 3.91 -2.17
CA SER A 46 0.64 2.75 -1.98
C SER A 46 0.33 1.88 -0.73
N ALA A 47 -0.68 2.19 0.08
CA ALA A 47 -0.99 1.34 1.23
C ALA A 47 -1.56 -0.04 0.83
N TYR A 48 -2.15 -0.17 -0.37
CA TYR A 48 -2.63 -1.47 -0.88
C TYR A 48 -1.53 -2.53 -1.06
N LYS A 49 -0.26 -2.14 -1.13
CA LYS A 49 0.89 -3.04 -1.29
C LYS A 49 0.99 -4.09 -0.18
N ILE A 50 0.35 -3.84 0.97
CA ILE A 50 0.24 -4.84 2.04
C ILE A 50 -0.55 -6.08 1.60
N TYR A 51 -1.55 -5.93 0.73
CA TYR A 51 -2.35 -7.06 0.22
C TYR A 51 -1.57 -7.87 -0.83
N ILE A 52 -0.73 -7.20 -1.63
CA ILE A 52 0.23 -7.87 -2.53
C ILE A 52 1.24 -8.70 -1.72
N LEU A 53 1.81 -8.09 -0.67
CA LEU A 53 2.74 -8.79 0.22
C LEU A 53 2.07 -9.99 0.89
N ALA A 54 0.81 -9.85 1.29
CA ALA A 54 0.05 -10.93 1.92
C ALA A 54 -0.12 -12.13 0.97
N GLU A 55 -0.48 -11.92 -0.30
CA GLU A 55 -0.60 -13.00 -1.27
C GLU A 55 0.76 -13.63 -1.59
N LEU A 56 1.82 -12.85 -1.69
CA LEU A 56 3.17 -13.40 -1.92
C LEU A 56 3.56 -14.38 -0.80
N TYR A 57 3.35 -13.98 0.45
CA TYR A 57 3.68 -14.84 1.58
C TYR A 57 2.76 -16.06 1.66
N ARG A 58 1.45 -15.91 1.36
CA ARG A 58 0.54 -17.05 1.27
C ARG A 58 1.05 -18.05 0.22
N LYS A 59 1.37 -17.56 -0.98
CA LYS A 59 1.85 -18.39 -2.09
C LYS A 59 3.16 -19.11 -1.76
N ALA A 60 4.10 -18.40 -1.13
CA ALA A 60 5.38 -18.98 -0.71
C ALA A 60 5.21 -20.07 0.35
N TYR A 61 4.37 -19.85 1.36
CA TYR A 61 4.14 -20.84 2.42
C TYR A 61 3.17 -21.96 2.01
N ALA A 62 2.46 -21.82 0.90
CA ALA A 62 1.76 -22.92 0.25
C ALA A 62 2.69 -23.79 -0.62
N GLY A 63 3.96 -23.43 -0.76
CA GLY A 63 4.93 -24.13 -1.59
C GLY A 63 4.76 -23.89 -3.09
N GLU A 64 3.98 -22.87 -3.48
CA GLU A 64 3.72 -22.52 -4.88
C GLU A 64 4.84 -21.66 -5.50
N CYS A 65 5.71 -21.06 -4.69
CA CYS A 65 6.95 -20.39 -5.07
C CYS A 65 7.89 -20.33 -3.88
N SER A 66 9.14 -19.91 -4.11
CA SER A 66 10.10 -19.60 -3.05
C SER A 66 10.39 -18.11 -3.03
N LEU A 67 10.47 -17.49 -1.84
CA LEU A 67 10.92 -16.10 -1.72
C LEU A 67 12.34 -15.89 -2.27
N ASN A 68 13.12 -16.97 -2.44
CA ASN A 68 14.46 -16.96 -3.03
C ASN A 68 14.45 -17.17 -4.57
N ASP A 69 13.30 -17.44 -5.17
CA ASP A 69 13.20 -17.53 -6.64
C ASP A 69 13.57 -16.20 -7.27
N ARG A 70 14.37 -16.27 -8.34
CA ARG A 70 14.94 -15.07 -8.96
C ARG A 70 14.29 -14.79 -10.31
N TYR A 71 14.04 -13.51 -10.53
CA TYR A 71 13.46 -13.00 -11.76
C TYR A 71 14.23 -11.77 -12.24
N PRO A 72 14.51 -11.68 -13.54
CA PRO A 72 15.22 -10.53 -14.08
C PRO A 72 14.33 -9.27 -14.07
N LEU A 73 14.91 -8.14 -13.71
CA LEU A 73 14.33 -6.82 -14.00
C LEU A 73 14.35 -6.62 -15.50
N THR A 74 13.20 -6.31 -16.09
CA THR A 74 13.08 -6.00 -17.51
C THR A 74 12.52 -4.59 -17.69
N ASP A 75 12.80 -3.94 -18.84
CA ASP A 75 12.24 -2.62 -19.12
C ASP A 75 10.71 -2.63 -19.21
N ALA A 76 10.12 -3.76 -19.58
CA ALA A 76 8.66 -3.91 -19.69
C ALA A 76 7.91 -3.82 -18.37
N VAL A 77 8.57 -4.07 -17.22
CA VAL A 77 7.94 -4.00 -15.89
C VAL A 77 8.25 -2.69 -15.15
N LYS A 78 9.06 -1.80 -15.74
CA LYS A 78 9.41 -0.53 -15.11
C LYS A 78 8.21 0.39 -15.00
N SER A 79 8.07 0.98 -13.83
CA SER A 79 6.97 1.86 -13.45
C SER A 79 7.51 3.15 -12.88
N ILE A 80 7.00 4.28 -13.36
CA ILE A 80 7.39 5.61 -12.90
C ILE A 80 6.97 5.88 -11.47
N GLY A 81 7.60 6.83 -10.82
CA GLY A 81 7.26 7.38 -9.53
C GLY A 81 8.17 6.89 -8.40
N SER A 82 7.61 6.33 -7.32
CA SER A 82 8.41 5.93 -6.15
C SER A 82 9.29 4.72 -6.44
N GLY A 83 10.50 4.74 -5.89
CA GLY A 83 11.42 3.60 -5.94
C GLY A 83 12.72 3.90 -6.65
N VAL A 84 13.50 2.88 -6.90
CA VAL A 84 14.82 2.97 -7.55
C VAL A 84 14.94 2.05 -8.77
N LEU A 85 14.14 1.00 -8.88
CA LEU A 85 14.28 0.01 -9.95
C LEU A 85 14.02 0.58 -11.35
N GLU A 86 13.18 1.60 -11.46
CA GLU A 86 12.96 2.30 -12.72
C GLU A 86 14.27 2.89 -13.30
N GLN A 87 15.15 3.36 -12.40
CA GLN A 87 16.41 4.04 -12.76
C GLN A 87 17.56 3.07 -13.01
N LEU A 88 17.41 1.79 -12.65
CA LEU A 88 18.47 0.79 -12.80
C LEU A 88 18.36 0.08 -14.16
N ASP A 89 19.50 -0.42 -14.65
CA ASP A 89 19.55 -1.15 -15.91
C ASP A 89 18.76 -2.47 -15.84
N ALA A 90 18.15 -2.86 -16.94
CA ALA A 90 17.54 -4.17 -17.10
C ALA A 90 18.60 -5.29 -16.98
N GLY A 91 18.18 -6.47 -16.51
CA GLY A 91 19.05 -7.63 -16.34
C GLY A 91 19.45 -7.92 -14.89
N LEU A 92 19.16 -7.03 -13.93
CA LEU A 92 19.30 -7.34 -12.52
C LEU A 92 18.43 -8.55 -12.15
N ASN A 93 19.03 -9.57 -11.53
CA ASN A 93 18.34 -10.82 -11.21
C ASN A 93 17.96 -10.85 -9.72
N LEU A 94 16.82 -10.27 -9.39
CA LEU A 94 16.33 -10.06 -8.02
C LEU A 94 15.50 -11.25 -7.53
N THR A 95 15.55 -11.53 -6.22
CA THR A 95 14.66 -12.49 -5.59
C THR A 95 13.25 -11.93 -5.42
N LEU A 96 12.24 -12.78 -5.25
CA LEU A 96 10.90 -12.34 -4.85
C LEU A 96 10.94 -11.57 -3.53
N ASN A 97 11.84 -11.95 -2.61
CA ASN A 97 12.05 -11.22 -1.36
C ASN A 97 12.67 -9.84 -1.58
N ASP A 98 13.59 -9.67 -2.56
CA ASP A 98 14.16 -8.36 -2.91
C ASP A 98 13.07 -7.43 -3.46
N TYR A 99 12.24 -7.93 -4.40
CA TYR A 99 11.09 -7.18 -4.89
C TYR A 99 10.12 -6.79 -3.78
N ALA A 100 9.77 -7.74 -2.88
CA ALA A 100 8.89 -7.46 -1.75
C ALA A 100 9.48 -6.41 -0.79
N THR A 101 10.78 -6.52 -0.53
CA THR A 101 11.50 -5.57 0.32
C THR A 101 11.44 -4.16 -0.28
N LEU A 102 11.84 -3.98 -1.54
CA LEU A 102 11.80 -2.68 -2.22
C LEU A 102 10.39 -2.10 -2.30
N MET A 103 9.38 -2.94 -2.61
CA MET A 103 7.98 -2.55 -2.62
C MET A 103 7.54 -1.95 -1.29
N MET A 104 7.99 -2.52 -0.17
CA MET A 104 7.52 -2.10 1.15
C MET A 104 8.37 -0.99 1.77
N ILE A 105 9.71 -1.05 1.67
CA ILE A 105 10.58 -0.14 2.44
C ILE A 105 10.68 1.25 1.83
N ILE A 106 10.71 1.35 0.50
CA ILE A 106 10.76 2.62 -0.25
C ILE A 106 9.55 2.80 -1.18
N SER A 107 8.59 1.90 -1.08
CA SER A 107 7.39 1.94 -1.93
C SER A 107 7.67 1.82 -3.43
N ASP A 108 8.69 1.06 -3.85
CA ASP A 108 9.10 0.92 -5.25
C ASP A 108 7.94 0.46 -6.13
N ASN A 109 7.62 1.27 -7.16
CA ASN A 109 6.48 1.00 -8.04
C ASN A 109 6.80 -0.11 -9.05
N THR A 110 8.02 -0.18 -9.54
CA THR A 110 8.47 -1.26 -10.44
C THR A 110 8.41 -2.62 -9.73
N ALA A 111 8.91 -2.68 -8.49
CA ALA A 111 8.80 -3.89 -7.67
C ALA A 111 7.33 -4.27 -7.42
N THR A 112 6.49 -3.27 -7.24
CA THR A 112 5.05 -3.48 -7.02
C THR A 112 4.39 -4.10 -8.25
N ASP A 113 4.60 -3.53 -9.43
CA ASP A 113 3.97 -3.99 -10.67
C ASP A 113 4.50 -5.37 -11.08
N PHE A 114 5.79 -5.63 -10.84
CA PHE A 114 6.34 -6.97 -11.00
C PHE A 114 5.58 -7.98 -10.14
N LEU A 115 5.47 -7.74 -8.82
CA LEU A 115 4.79 -8.66 -7.90
C LEU A 115 3.30 -8.76 -8.17
N PHE A 116 2.62 -7.66 -8.48
CA PHE A 116 1.20 -7.65 -8.82
C PHE A 116 0.91 -8.53 -10.04
N ASN A 117 1.73 -8.41 -11.10
CA ASN A 117 1.60 -9.23 -12.31
C ASN A 117 1.99 -10.70 -12.06
N PHE A 118 3.05 -10.96 -11.28
CA PHE A 118 3.47 -12.31 -10.90
C PHE A 118 2.40 -13.07 -10.11
N LEU A 119 1.76 -12.40 -9.17
CA LEU A 119 0.72 -13.00 -8.32
C LEU A 119 -0.63 -13.09 -9.04
N GLY A 120 -0.95 -12.10 -9.86
CA GLY A 120 -2.22 -11.97 -10.55
C GLY A 120 -3.31 -11.36 -9.66
N ARG A 121 -4.05 -10.42 -10.23
CA ARG A 121 -5.15 -9.69 -9.58
C ARG A 121 -6.17 -10.62 -8.91
N GLU A 122 -6.62 -11.63 -9.64
CA GLU A 122 -7.66 -12.55 -9.15
C GLU A 122 -7.22 -13.36 -7.94
N ASN A 123 -5.94 -13.74 -7.87
CA ASN A 123 -5.39 -14.44 -6.71
C ASN A 123 -5.34 -13.52 -5.49
N ILE A 124 -4.89 -12.27 -5.65
CA ILE A 124 -4.89 -11.28 -4.56
C ILE A 124 -6.32 -11.07 -4.07
N LYS A 125 -7.27 -10.89 -5.00
CA LYS A 125 -8.68 -10.73 -4.67
C LYS A 125 -9.23 -11.92 -3.90
N HIS A 126 -9.12 -13.12 -4.47
CA HIS A 126 -9.73 -14.33 -3.91
C HIS A 126 -9.07 -14.77 -2.61
N ASN A 127 -7.72 -14.86 -2.59
CA ASN A 127 -6.98 -15.46 -1.49
C ASN A 127 -6.74 -14.51 -0.30
N VAL A 128 -6.84 -13.20 -0.52
CA VAL A 128 -6.62 -12.21 0.53
C VAL A 128 -7.92 -11.45 0.85
N ILE A 129 -8.47 -10.77 -0.13
CA ILE A 129 -9.57 -9.81 0.09
C ILE A 129 -10.87 -10.56 0.41
N ASP A 130 -11.29 -11.47 -0.48
CA ASP A 130 -12.53 -12.24 -0.29
C ASP A 130 -12.39 -13.21 0.89
N TYR A 131 -11.24 -13.88 1.02
CA TYR A 131 -10.96 -14.78 2.15
C TYR A 131 -11.09 -14.10 3.51
N LEU A 132 -10.64 -12.85 3.61
CA LEU A 132 -10.76 -12.06 4.83
C LEU A 132 -12.11 -11.34 4.96
N GLY A 133 -12.98 -11.40 3.95
CA GLY A 133 -14.26 -10.67 3.93
C GLY A 133 -14.07 -9.16 3.98
N LEU A 134 -13.12 -8.61 3.21
CA LEU A 134 -12.83 -7.18 3.15
C LEU A 134 -13.68 -6.54 2.05
N SER A 135 -14.94 -6.29 2.35
CA SER A 135 -15.96 -5.86 1.36
C SER A 135 -15.74 -4.48 0.78
N GLN A 136 -15.01 -3.61 1.49
CA GLN A 136 -14.67 -2.25 1.06
C GLN A 136 -13.27 -2.15 0.43
N THR A 137 -12.50 -3.26 0.43
CA THR A 137 -11.14 -3.28 -0.09
C THR A 137 -11.11 -3.73 -1.54
N LYS A 138 -10.40 -2.96 -2.37
CA LYS A 138 -10.06 -3.30 -3.75
C LYS A 138 -8.54 -3.17 -3.94
N CYS A 139 -7.96 -4.18 -4.58
CA CYS A 139 -6.55 -4.20 -5.02
C CYS A 139 -6.54 -4.69 -6.48
N ASP A 140 -7.15 -3.89 -7.35
CA ASP A 140 -7.47 -4.31 -8.72
C ASP A 140 -6.40 -3.91 -9.72
N TRP A 141 -5.52 -2.95 -9.35
CA TRP A 141 -4.58 -2.34 -10.28
C TRP A 141 -3.18 -2.21 -9.72
N GLY A 142 -2.19 -2.43 -10.58
CA GLY A 142 -0.80 -2.08 -10.33
C GLY A 142 -0.55 -0.57 -10.41
N CYS A 143 0.68 -0.16 -10.11
CA CYS A 143 1.06 1.25 -10.06
C CYS A 143 0.95 1.94 -11.42
N ASN A 144 1.40 1.30 -12.51
CA ASN A 144 1.32 1.90 -13.84
C ASN A 144 -0.11 2.26 -14.23
N LYS A 145 -1.07 1.36 -13.97
CA LYS A 145 -2.48 1.64 -14.27
C LYS A 145 -3.06 2.73 -13.37
N LEU A 146 -2.71 2.71 -12.08
CA LEU A 146 -3.14 3.76 -11.16
C LEU A 146 -2.59 5.14 -11.57
N ILE A 147 -1.33 5.20 -11.98
CA ILE A 147 -0.66 6.42 -12.43
C ILE A 147 -1.28 6.90 -13.76
N ASP A 148 -1.51 5.98 -14.72
CA ASP A 148 -2.16 6.30 -15.98
C ASP A 148 -3.51 7.01 -15.76
N VAL A 149 -4.34 6.46 -14.89
CA VAL A 149 -5.66 7.05 -14.56
C VAL A 149 -5.50 8.35 -13.77
N TYR A 150 -4.60 8.37 -12.80
CA TYR A 150 -4.37 9.53 -11.95
C TYR A 150 -3.91 10.77 -12.75
N TYR A 151 -3.02 10.58 -13.70
CA TYR A 151 -2.52 11.65 -14.56
C TYR A 151 -3.37 11.85 -15.83
N GLY A 152 -4.31 10.97 -16.12
CA GLY A 152 -5.07 11.00 -17.37
C GLY A 152 -4.18 10.78 -18.58
N MET A 153 -3.22 9.85 -18.48
CA MET A 153 -2.19 9.65 -19.51
C MET A 153 -2.78 9.15 -20.83
N ASN A 154 -3.83 8.34 -20.79
CA ASN A 154 -4.55 7.85 -21.99
C ASN A 154 -3.60 7.25 -23.04
N GLY A 155 -2.66 6.42 -22.60
CA GLY A 155 -1.66 5.77 -23.46
C GLY A 155 -0.44 6.64 -23.82
N ARG A 156 -0.36 7.88 -23.36
CA ARG A 156 0.85 8.71 -23.45
C ARG A 156 1.85 8.31 -22.36
N ASN A 157 3.13 8.52 -22.59
CA ASN A 157 4.11 8.45 -21.50
C ASN A 157 4.16 9.78 -20.72
N PHE A 158 4.83 9.79 -19.57
CA PHE A 158 4.91 10.97 -18.71
C PHE A 158 5.62 12.14 -19.41
N GLN A 159 6.63 11.87 -20.24
CA GLN A 159 7.35 12.90 -20.99
C GLN A 159 6.43 13.60 -21.99
N GLN A 160 5.63 12.85 -22.74
CA GLN A 160 4.64 13.40 -23.67
C GLN A 160 3.59 14.24 -22.94
N LEU A 161 3.12 13.77 -21.77
CA LEU A 161 2.17 14.53 -20.98
C LEU A 161 2.77 15.82 -20.42
N TRP A 162 4.03 15.81 -20.01
CA TRP A 162 4.76 16.97 -19.57
C TRP A 162 4.95 18.00 -20.71
N GLU A 163 5.33 17.54 -21.90
CA GLU A 163 5.50 18.39 -23.09
C GLU A 163 4.16 19.01 -23.50
N ASP A 164 3.08 18.21 -23.57
CA ASP A 164 1.72 18.67 -23.88
C ASP A 164 1.22 19.73 -22.89
N ASN A 165 1.71 19.68 -21.65
CA ASN A 165 1.36 20.63 -20.58
C ASN A 165 2.33 21.84 -20.49
N GLY A 166 3.15 22.05 -21.52
CA GLY A 166 4.08 23.17 -21.58
C GLY A 166 5.19 23.12 -20.53
N GLY A 167 5.69 21.92 -20.20
CA GLY A 167 6.74 21.69 -19.21
C GLY A 167 6.29 21.87 -17.77
N ARG A 168 5.01 21.71 -17.49
CA ARG A 168 4.44 21.72 -16.14
C ARG A 168 3.92 20.35 -15.79
N SER A 169 4.03 19.98 -14.51
CA SER A 169 3.33 18.79 -14.02
C SER A 169 1.85 18.89 -14.37
N PRO A 170 1.24 17.81 -14.87
CA PRO A 170 -0.20 17.80 -15.11
C PRO A 170 -0.94 18.24 -13.85
N SER A 171 -1.87 19.16 -13.98
CA SER A 171 -2.67 19.59 -12.84
C SER A 171 -3.63 18.47 -12.46
N TYR A 172 -3.50 17.97 -11.25
CA TYR A 172 -4.34 16.92 -10.66
C TYR A 172 -5.79 17.34 -10.39
N HIS A 173 -6.11 18.63 -10.55
CA HIS A 173 -7.37 19.23 -10.14
C HIS A 173 -8.62 18.70 -10.86
N ASN A 174 -8.46 17.94 -11.93
CA ASN A 174 -9.57 17.36 -12.68
C ASN A 174 -9.63 15.82 -12.60
N SER A 175 -8.75 15.16 -11.83
CA SER A 175 -8.86 13.72 -11.73
C SER A 175 -10.02 13.33 -10.82
N LYS A 176 -10.96 12.54 -11.34
CA LYS A 176 -12.05 11.88 -10.59
C LYS A 176 -11.53 11.09 -9.37
N TRP A 177 -10.24 10.87 -9.30
CA TRP A 177 -9.50 10.19 -8.26
C TRP A 177 -9.62 10.85 -6.88
N TYR A 178 -9.64 12.19 -6.85
CA TYR A 178 -9.81 12.97 -5.63
C TYR A 178 -11.22 12.87 -5.05
N GLN A 179 -12.18 12.57 -5.93
CA GLN A 179 -13.59 12.49 -5.54
C GLN A 179 -13.93 11.14 -4.88
N CYS A 180 -12.94 10.33 -4.56
CA CYS A 180 -13.04 9.07 -3.83
C CYS A 180 -14.17 8.16 -4.31
N ILE A 181 -13.89 6.93 -4.65
CA ILE A 181 -14.88 5.91 -4.94
C ILE A 181 -15.33 5.94 -6.42
N THR A 182 -14.38 5.85 -7.30
CA THR A 182 -14.64 5.31 -8.63
C THR A 182 -14.34 3.81 -8.58
N ASP A 183 -15.00 3.02 -9.42
CA ASP A 183 -14.66 1.60 -9.61
C ASP A 183 -13.22 1.41 -10.14
N GLU A 184 -12.54 2.49 -10.41
CA GLU A 184 -11.22 2.62 -11.02
C GLU A 184 -10.12 2.98 -10.01
N ASN A 185 -10.16 2.46 -8.79
CA ASN A 185 -9.15 2.76 -7.78
C ASN A 185 -8.91 1.59 -6.83
N ASN A 186 -7.69 1.52 -6.29
CA ASN A 186 -7.42 0.69 -5.11
C ASN A 186 -7.87 1.45 -3.87
N GLN A 187 -8.69 0.81 -3.06
CA GLN A 187 -9.30 1.39 -1.87
C GLN A 187 -9.34 0.41 -0.71
N THR A 188 -9.52 0.91 0.50
CA THR A 188 -9.79 0.11 1.71
C THR A 188 -10.51 0.95 2.75
N ALA A 189 -11.29 0.32 3.61
CA ALA A 189 -11.80 0.95 4.81
C ALA A 189 -10.76 0.85 5.95
N PRO A 190 -10.62 1.86 6.83
CA PRO A 190 -9.69 1.81 7.95
C PRO A 190 -9.86 0.58 8.85
N CYS A 191 -11.09 0.11 9.11
CA CYS A 191 -11.35 -1.09 9.90
C CYS A 191 -10.84 -2.36 9.22
N GLU A 192 -10.90 -2.44 7.89
CA GLU A 192 -10.41 -3.58 7.12
C GLU A 192 -8.88 -3.61 7.07
N ALA A 193 -8.24 -2.45 6.90
CA ALA A 193 -6.78 -2.33 7.03
C ALA A 193 -6.33 -2.71 8.46
N MET A 194 -7.04 -2.26 9.50
CA MET A 194 -6.78 -2.63 10.90
C MET A 194 -6.92 -4.14 11.11
N LYS A 195 -7.92 -4.79 10.51
CA LYS A 195 -8.12 -6.25 10.57
C LYS A 195 -6.90 -6.99 10.02
N MET A 196 -6.39 -6.59 8.86
CA MET A 196 -5.19 -7.18 8.27
C MET A 196 -3.96 -7.00 9.17
N LEU A 197 -3.74 -5.79 9.69
CA LEU A 197 -2.63 -5.51 10.60
C LEU A 197 -2.73 -6.30 11.92
N GLU A 198 -3.93 -6.47 12.48
CA GLU A 198 -4.13 -7.30 13.67
C GLU A 198 -3.82 -8.77 13.41
N LEU A 199 -4.21 -9.32 12.25
CA LEU A 199 -3.87 -10.70 11.88
C LEU A 199 -2.36 -10.90 11.79
N LEU A 200 -1.63 -9.97 11.19
CA LEU A 200 -0.17 -10.00 11.13
C LEU A 200 0.44 -9.96 12.53
N TYR A 201 0.01 -9.01 13.37
CA TYR A 201 0.53 -8.87 14.73
C TYR A 201 0.30 -10.12 15.57
N ARG A 202 -0.83 -10.78 15.41
CA ARG A 202 -1.17 -12.01 16.13
C ARG A 202 -0.55 -13.27 15.54
N GLY A 203 0.21 -13.18 14.46
CA GLY A 203 0.79 -14.34 13.78
C GLY A 203 -0.27 -15.26 13.14
N LYS A 204 -1.39 -14.68 12.66
CA LYS A 204 -2.54 -15.44 12.15
C LYS A 204 -2.76 -15.31 10.63
N TRP A 205 -1.93 -14.56 9.94
CA TRP A 205 -1.93 -14.58 8.48
C TRP A 205 -1.09 -15.76 7.99
N VAL A 206 -1.71 -16.71 7.31
CA VAL A 206 -1.14 -18.00 6.91
C VAL A 206 -0.68 -18.80 8.15
N ASN A 207 0.44 -18.38 8.73
CA ASN A 207 1.01 -18.89 9.97
C ASN A 207 1.85 -17.79 10.65
N ARG A 208 2.48 -18.15 11.79
CA ARG A 208 3.27 -17.20 12.57
C ARG A 208 4.52 -16.72 11.82
N GLU A 209 5.20 -17.62 11.15
CA GLU A 209 6.45 -17.33 10.43
C GLU A 209 6.19 -16.38 9.24
N ALA A 210 5.14 -16.63 8.44
CA ALA A 210 4.71 -15.74 7.36
C ALA A 210 4.37 -14.34 7.88
N SER A 211 3.58 -14.26 8.96
CA SER A 211 3.20 -12.99 9.57
C SER A 211 4.42 -12.22 10.10
N GLU A 212 5.36 -12.89 10.77
CA GLU A 212 6.59 -12.28 11.27
C GLU A 212 7.51 -11.83 10.11
N GLY A 213 7.61 -12.60 9.03
CA GLY A 213 8.34 -12.24 7.82
C GLY A 213 7.83 -10.95 7.20
N MET A 214 6.51 -10.83 7.02
CA MET A 214 5.87 -9.61 6.54
C MET A 214 6.14 -8.41 7.46
N LEU A 215 5.93 -8.59 8.77
CA LEU A 215 6.20 -7.54 9.75
C LEU A 215 7.66 -7.10 9.76
N ASN A 216 8.61 -8.03 9.58
CA ASN A 216 10.04 -7.73 9.54
C ASN A 216 10.41 -6.84 8.34
N ILE A 217 9.81 -7.06 7.17
CA ILE A 217 9.96 -6.15 6.03
C ILE A 217 9.31 -4.79 6.36
N MET A 218 8.08 -4.77 6.88
CA MET A 218 7.38 -3.53 7.20
C MET A 218 8.08 -2.66 8.25
N LYS A 219 8.80 -3.26 9.20
CA LYS A 219 9.63 -2.54 10.20
C LYS A 219 10.81 -1.79 9.58
N GLN A 220 11.21 -2.15 8.37
CA GLN A 220 12.32 -1.51 7.65
C GLN A 220 11.85 -0.35 6.76
N CYS A 221 10.56 0.01 6.78
CA CYS A 221 10.03 1.09 5.98
C CYS A 221 10.77 2.41 6.25
N GLN A 222 11.26 3.06 5.18
CA GLN A 222 12.08 4.26 5.25
C GLN A 222 11.28 5.56 5.21
N THR A 223 9.97 5.49 4.94
CA THR A 223 9.09 6.68 4.89
C THR A 223 8.63 7.07 6.29
N ASN A 224 9.53 7.67 7.07
CA ASN A 224 9.33 7.98 8.49
C ASN A 224 8.66 9.33 8.78
N SER A 225 8.23 10.07 7.76
CA SER A 225 7.62 11.40 7.90
C SER A 225 6.15 11.41 8.40
N ARG A 226 5.56 10.23 8.65
CA ARG A 226 4.16 10.09 9.12
C ARG A 226 4.12 9.47 10.51
N ILE A 227 3.56 8.26 10.70
CA ILE A 227 3.40 7.64 12.02
C ILE A 227 4.67 7.63 12.87
N PRO A 228 5.86 7.26 12.35
CA PRO A 228 7.08 7.28 13.16
C PRO A 228 7.60 8.67 13.54
N HIS A 229 7.21 9.72 12.81
CA HIS A 229 7.85 11.06 12.86
C HIS A 229 7.95 11.66 14.27
N LEU A 230 6.90 11.52 15.06
CA LEU A 230 6.83 12.10 16.41
C LEU A 230 6.98 11.06 17.53
N LEU A 231 7.34 9.84 17.20
CA LEU A 231 7.56 8.80 18.20
C LEU A 231 8.97 8.92 18.82
N PRO A 232 9.12 8.59 20.11
CA PRO A 232 10.42 8.57 20.75
C PRO A 232 11.42 7.66 20.01
N PRO A 233 12.72 7.99 20.03
CA PRO A 233 13.75 7.14 19.47
C PRO A 233 13.69 5.71 20.03
N GLY A 234 13.90 4.72 19.17
CA GLY A 234 13.88 3.30 19.54
C GLY A 234 12.52 2.63 19.48
N ILE A 235 11.45 3.37 19.23
CA ILE A 235 10.13 2.76 18.95
C ILE A 235 10.12 2.18 17.53
N VAL A 236 9.94 0.87 17.44
CA VAL A 236 9.87 0.16 16.17
C VAL A 236 8.42 0.17 15.64
N VAL A 237 8.24 0.63 14.43
CA VAL A 237 6.94 0.69 13.75
C VAL A 237 6.97 -0.15 12.49
N ALA A 238 6.15 -1.18 12.42
CA ALA A 238 5.86 -1.86 11.17
C ALA A 238 4.75 -1.08 10.45
N HIS A 239 5.05 -0.47 9.30
CA HIS A 239 4.10 0.40 8.62
C HIS A 239 4.24 0.38 7.11
N LYS A 240 3.20 0.86 6.44
CA LYS A 240 3.20 1.20 5.02
C LYS A 240 2.48 2.52 4.82
N THR A 241 3.10 3.43 4.09
CA THR A 241 2.51 4.71 3.72
C THR A 241 1.89 4.66 2.34
N GLY A 242 0.88 5.49 2.12
CA GLY A 242 0.36 5.83 0.81
C GLY A 242 0.27 7.35 0.69
N SER A 243 0.70 7.89 -0.44
CA SER A 243 0.62 9.33 -0.73
C SER A 243 0.14 9.53 -2.15
N LEU A 244 -0.74 10.49 -2.28
CA LEU A 244 -1.13 11.09 -3.55
C LEU A 244 -0.78 12.58 -3.42
N ASP A 245 -0.18 13.13 -4.45
CA ASP A 245 0.11 14.56 -4.48
C ASP A 245 -1.20 15.35 -4.54
N LYS A 246 -1.21 16.50 -3.87
CA LYS A 246 -2.36 17.40 -3.85
C LYS A 246 -2.32 18.35 -5.03
#